data_1d29fa14943fafe3834fe21ac93dc231
#
_entry.id   1d29fa14943fafe3834fe21ac93dc231
#
_cell.length_a   1.000
_cell.length_b   1.000
_cell.length_c   1.000
_cell.angle_alpha   90.00
_cell.angle_beta   90.00
_cell.angle_gamma   90.00
#
_symmetry.space_group_name_H-M   'P 1'
#
loop_
_entity.id
_entity.type
_entity.pdbx_description
1 polymer ?
#
loop_
_entity_poly.entity_id
_entity_poly.type
_entity_poly.pdbx_seq_one_letter_code
_entity_poly.pdbx_strand_id
1 'polypeptide(L)'
;MIRGSRYELSGKELPRFLPWVREMLECDVHPGNVHQPQYPTSIPESHVQPEFFAALEKFLRSNQIDTSGETRLRHGHGHTQEEMYSIKYTRLGRIPDVVIYPEAESQVTSLIEVAKAHNVTLIPYGGGTNVTDALRCDEREQRTIVSVDMRRMNRILWIDRENMMAAIEAGAVGRHIMAELRKHGVTMGHEPDSVEFSTLGGWIATNASGMKKNRYGNIEDLVLDVTVATADGKLERTSASPRESVGLDLRRLMFGSEGTLGIITSAVVKIFPLPEVQRYGSVLFPTFEAGFKFMYDLAREATPPASVRLVDNLQFQFGLALKPKSSGGLADLKSKAEKFFVTRIKGFEPFKMVACTLVFEGTRGEVTRQESDLYRIAARHGGMKAGAENGRRGYQLTYSIAYIRDFLMNYYIIAESFETSVPWTSALALCENVKRRLTDEYARRRLPGKPFVTARVTQVYRTGVCIYFYFGFYYKGIPNPQEVYLELENIARDEILNSGGSLSHHHGVGKLRRAFLPRIMSDTAIQWKRGLKKSLDPRNVFGAGNQGLDG
;
A
#
# COMPACT_ATOMS: atom_id res chain seq x y z
N MET A 1 3.28 14.72 16.00
CA MET A 1 2.96 15.69 14.94
C MET A 1 3.91 15.50 13.76
N ILE A 2 3.43 15.57 12.52
CA ILE A 2 4.24 15.41 11.31
C ILE A 2 5.14 16.63 11.16
N ARG A 3 6.46 16.45 11.19
CA ARG A 3 7.42 17.55 11.01
C ARG A 3 7.68 17.83 9.53
N GLY A 4 8.17 19.04 9.22
CA GLY A 4 8.49 19.45 7.84
C GLY A 4 7.32 20.13 7.12
N SER A 5 7.42 20.23 5.78
CA SER A 5 6.44 20.95 4.92
C SER A 5 5.84 20.05 3.84
N ARG A 6 6.10 18.76 3.86
CA ARG A 6 5.78 17.81 2.77
C ARG A 6 4.27 17.58 2.61
N TYR A 7 3.52 17.54 3.73
CA TYR A 7 2.09 17.23 3.73
C TYR A 7 1.28 18.40 4.26
N GLU A 8 0.00 18.43 3.93
CA GLU A 8 -0.90 19.47 4.42
C GLU A 8 -0.97 19.54 5.95
N LEU A 9 -0.81 18.40 6.62
CA LEU A 9 -0.79 18.31 8.08
C LEU A 9 0.57 18.58 8.70
N SER A 10 1.64 18.71 7.89
CA SER A 10 2.99 18.96 8.40
C SER A 10 3.09 20.31 9.12
N GLY A 11 3.68 20.32 10.30
CA GLY A 11 3.87 21.51 11.12
C GLY A 11 2.60 22.09 11.73
N LYS A 12 1.43 21.52 11.49
CA LYS A 12 0.16 22.03 12.01
C LYS A 12 -0.20 21.44 13.37
N GLU A 13 -0.83 22.24 14.20
CA GLU A 13 -1.44 21.79 15.45
C GLU A 13 -2.77 21.11 15.19
N LEU A 14 -2.97 19.95 15.82
CA LEU A 14 -4.18 19.13 15.72
C LEU A 14 -4.85 19.02 17.12
N PRO A 15 -5.42 20.10 17.64
CA PRO A 15 -5.82 20.19 19.06
C PRO A 15 -6.92 19.20 19.44
N ARG A 16 -7.70 18.73 18.46
CA ARG A 16 -8.82 17.79 18.70
C ARG A 16 -8.40 16.33 18.60
N PHE A 17 -7.20 16.03 18.08
CA PHE A 17 -6.85 14.67 17.69
C PHE A 17 -6.66 13.74 18.89
N LEU A 18 -5.72 14.04 19.80
CA LEU A 18 -5.50 13.19 20.98
C LEU A 18 -6.72 13.12 21.92
N PRO A 19 -7.46 14.23 22.21
CA PRO A 19 -8.70 14.14 22.97
C PRO A 19 -9.74 13.21 22.33
N TRP A 20 -9.91 13.30 21.01
CA TRP A 20 -10.82 12.41 20.28
C TRP A 20 -10.37 10.94 20.35
N VAL A 21 -9.07 10.66 20.19
CA VAL A 21 -8.51 9.30 20.29
C VAL A 21 -8.76 8.72 21.71
N ARG A 22 -8.54 9.53 22.75
CA ARG A 22 -8.81 9.14 24.14
C ARG A 22 -10.27 8.75 24.35
N GLU A 23 -11.18 9.56 23.84
CA GLU A 23 -12.62 9.32 23.94
C GLU A 23 -13.02 8.05 23.18
N MET A 24 -12.52 7.87 21.96
CA MET A 24 -12.86 6.75 21.09
C MET A 24 -12.35 5.41 21.60
N LEU A 25 -11.14 5.37 22.15
CA LEU A 25 -10.53 4.15 22.67
C LEU A 25 -10.88 3.91 24.15
N GLU A 26 -11.48 4.87 24.84
CA GLU A 26 -11.75 4.84 26.30
C GLU A 26 -10.50 4.49 27.13
N CYS A 27 -9.35 5.07 26.75
CA CYS A 27 -8.05 4.79 27.35
C CYS A 27 -7.30 6.07 27.72
N ASP A 28 -6.28 5.92 28.57
CA ASP A 28 -5.46 7.03 29.08
C ASP A 28 -4.46 7.55 28.04
N VAL A 29 -4.98 8.20 27.00
CA VAL A 29 -4.20 8.82 25.90
C VAL A 29 -4.09 10.32 26.16
N HIS A 30 -2.89 10.78 26.52
CA HIS A 30 -2.62 12.21 26.72
C HIS A 30 -1.12 12.53 26.50
N PRO A 31 -0.73 13.81 26.30
CA PRO A 31 0.66 14.17 25.96
C PRO A 31 1.73 13.75 26.99
N GLY A 32 1.35 13.54 28.24
CA GLY A 32 2.27 13.08 29.30
C GLY A 32 2.44 11.56 29.39
N ASN A 33 1.63 10.78 28.68
CA ASN A 33 1.66 9.32 28.69
C ASN A 33 2.28 8.79 27.39
N VAL A 34 3.61 8.79 27.32
CA VAL A 34 4.37 8.52 26.09
C VAL A 34 5.24 7.27 26.25
N HIS A 35 5.16 6.37 25.28
CA HIS A 35 6.09 5.27 25.11
C HIS A 35 7.34 5.77 24.41
N GLN A 36 8.43 5.88 25.17
CA GLN A 36 9.69 6.39 24.64
C GLN A 36 10.34 5.37 23.69
N PRO A 37 10.71 5.78 22.46
CA PRO A 37 11.42 4.89 21.55
C PRO A 37 12.79 4.50 22.08
N GLN A 38 13.21 3.29 21.80
CA GLN A 38 14.56 2.76 22.12
C GLN A 38 15.47 2.75 20.88
N TYR A 39 15.12 3.53 19.87
CA TYR A 39 15.90 3.61 18.63
C TYR A 39 17.19 4.47 18.81
N PRO A 40 18.34 4.07 18.23
CA PRO A 40 18.54 2.83 17.45
C PRO A 40 18.56 1.58 18.35
N THR A 41 17.91 0.54 17.87
CA THR A 41 17.94 -0.77 18.53
C THR A 41 19.29 -1.47 18.31
N SER A 42 19.55 -2.56 19.05
CA SER A 42 20.68 -3.43 18.78
C SER A 42 20.64 -3.96 17.35
N ILE A 43 21.68 -3.71 16.57
CA ILE A 43 21.78 -4.11 15.17
C ILE A 43 22.58 -5.41 15.10
N PRO A 44 22.05 -6.51 14.49
CA PRO A 44 22.78 -7.75 14.30
C PRO A 44 24.05 -7.55 13.47
N GLU A 45 25.10 -8.30 13.79
CA GLU A 45 26.35 -8.28 13.04
C GLU A 45 26.16 -8.80 11.61
N SER A 46 27.06 -8.39 10.72
CA SER A 46 27.08 -8.83 9.33
C SER A 46 27.87 -10.14 9.21
N HIS A 47 27.31 -11.08 8.47
CA HIS A 47 27.92 -12.38 8.20
C HIS A 47 28.19 -12.58 6.70
N VAL A 48 28.87 -11.62 6.07
CA VAL A 48 29.27 -11.73 4.66
C VAL A 48 30.45 -12.66 4.51
N GLN A 49 30.33 -13.65 3.62
CA GLN A 49 31.42 -14.55 3.26
C GLN A 49 32.54 -13.76 2.55
N PRO A 50 33.82 -13.86 2.99
CA PRO A 50 34.92 -13.09 2.39
C PRO A 50 35.10 -13.32 0.89
N GLU A 51 34.98 -14.57 0.44
CA GLU A 51 35.10 -14.95 -0.98
C GLU A 51 33.97 -14.33 -1.82
N PHE A 52 32.75 -14.27 -1.29
CA PHE A 52 31.64 -13.59 -1.95
C PHE A 52 31.91 -12.10 -2.04
N PHE A 53 32.37 -11.46 -0.95
CA PHE A 53 32.71 -10.04 -0.94
C PHE A 53 33.79 -9.71 -1.98
N ALA A 54 34.87 -10.48 -2.03
CA ALA A 54 35.93 -10.31 -3.02
C ALA A 54 35.44 -10.52 -4.48
N ALA A 55 34.42 -11.36 -4.69
CA ALA A 55 33.80 -11.53 -5.99
C ALA A 55 32.96 -10.31 -6.43
N LEU A 56 32.30 -9.63 -5.47
CA LEU A 56 31.55 -8.40 -5.73
C LEU A 56 32.47 -7.26 -6.20
N GLU A 57 33.62 -7.09 -5.59
CA GLU A 57 34.60 -6.03 -5.91
C GLU A 57 35.15 -6.09 -7.33
N LYS A 58 34.98 -7.23 -8.03
CA LYS A 58 35.41 -7.39 -9.42
C LYS A 58 34.53 -6.62 -10.43
N PHE A 59 33.28 -6.32 -10.09
CA PHE A 59 32.32 -5.66 -11.00
C PHE A 59 31.50 -4.54 -10.36
N LEU A 60 31.59 -4.35 -9.04
CA LEU A 60 30.96 -3.25 -8.31
C LEU A 60 32.01 -2.31 -7.73
N ARG A 61 31.69 -1.03 -7.70
CA ARG A 61 32.51 -0.02 -7.02
C ARG A 61 32.22 -0.05 -5.51
N SER A 62 33.15 0.40 -4.69
CA SER A 62 33.01 0.43 -3.23
C SER A 62 31.75 1.17 -2.76
N ASN A 63 31.35 2.24 -3.45
CA ASN A 63 30.15 3.01 -3.12
C ASN A 63 28.82 2.31 -3.53
N GLN A 64 28.90 1.15 -4.16
CA GLN A 64 27.73 0.31 -4.50
C GLN A 64 27.53 -0.83 -3.50
N ILE A 65 28.43 -1.00 -2.52
CA ILE A 65 28.39 -2.04 -1.50
C ILE A 65 28.36 -1.35 -0.14
N ASP A 66 27.34 -1.63 0.68
CA ASP A 66 27.21 -1.03 2.02
C ASP A 66 26.94 -2.11 3.06
N THR A 67 27.83 -2.23 4.03
CA THR A 67 27.74 -3.16 5.18
C THR A 67 27.43 -2.45 6.49
N SER A 68 27.20 -1.13 6.46
CA SER A 68 26.90 -0.35 7.66
C SER A 68 25.62 -0.83 8.34
N GLY A 69 25.64 -0.91 9.66
CA GLY A 69 24.52 -1.43 10.44
C GLY A 69 23.21 -0.68 10.19
N GLU A 70 23.25 0.64 10.10
CA GLU A 70 22.04 1.46 9.87
C GLU A 70 21.45 1.21 8.47
N THR A 71 22.27 1.13 7.43
CA THR A 71 21.79 0.82 6.08
C THR A 71 21.17 -0.57 6.02
N ARG A 72 21.83 -1.56 6.61
CA ARG A 72 21.33 -2.94 6.68
C ARG A 72 20.00 -3.02 7.44
N LEU A 73 19.88 -2.30 8.56
CA LEU A 73 18.64 -2.24 9.33
C LEU A 73 17.49 -1.68 8.48
N ARG A 74 17.72 -0.57 7.77
CA ARG A 74 16.71 0.05 6.89
C ARG A 74 16.25 -0.85 5.74
N HIS A 75 17.08 -1.79 5.31
CA HIS A 75 16.78 -2.72 4.23
C HIS A 75 16.27 -4.08 4.72
N GLY A 76 16.26 -4.31 6.03
CA GLY A 76 15.84 -5.57 6.65
C GLY A 76 14.35 -5.64 7.00
N HIS A 77 13.55 -4.66 6.57
CA HIS A 77 12.14 -4.59 6.92
C HIS A 77 11.30 -3.85 5.88
N GLY A 78 10.01 -4.09 5.91
CA GLY A 78 9.00 -3.28 5.26
C GLY A 78 8.33 -2.32 6.24
N HIS A 79 7.00 -2.25 6.19
CA HIS A 79 6.18 -1.35 6.99
C HIS A 79 5.01 -2.04 7.69
N THR A 80 5.12 -3.35 7.99
CA THR A 80 4.12 -4.02 8.83
C THR A 80 4.14 -3.43 10.24
N GLN A 81 3.03 -3.58 10.94
CA GLN A 81 2.91 -3.10 12.32
C GLN A 81 3.95 -3.74 13.24
N GLU A 82 4.23 -5.04 13.05
CA GLU A 82 5.22 -5.78 13.83
C GLU A 82 6.64 -5.27 13.57
N GLU A 83 7.01 -5.07 12.28
CA GLU A 83 8.32 -4.52 11.90
C GLU A 83 8.53 -3.13 12.50
N MET A 84 7.54 -2.24 12.37
CA MET A 84 7.63 -0.87 12.89
C MET A 84 7.71 -0.82 14.41
N TYR A 85 6.98 -1.71 15.11
CA TYR A 85 7.08 -1.84 16.56
C TYR A 85 8.47 -2.36 16.96
N SER A 86 8.97 -3.38 16.28
CA SER A 86 10.27 -4.00 16.56
C SER A 86 11.43 -3.01 16.41
N ILE A 87 11.44 -2.22 15.33
CA ILE A 87 12.47 -1.20 15.10
C ILE A 87 12.42 -0.13 16.18
N LYS A 88 11.23 0.23 16.65
CA LYS A 88 11.04 1.35 17.56
C LYS A 88 11.26 1.01 19.02
N TYR A 89 10.89 -0.20 19.45
CA TYR A 89 10.82 -0.58 20.86
C TYR A 89 11.55 -1.88 21.22
N THR A 90 11.88 -2.71 20.24
CA THR A 90 12.61 -3.97 20.46
C THR A 90 13.77 -4.10 19.46
N ARG A 91 13.83 -5.19 18.71
CA ARG A 91 14.84 -5.41 17.66
C ARG A 91 14.31 -6.33 16.57
N LEU A 92 14.94 -6.30 15.40
CA LEU A 92 14.83 -7.34 14.37
C LEU A 92 15.89 -8.41 14.63
N GLY A 93 15.49 -9.67 14.64
CA GLY A 93 16.41 -10.80 14.90
C GLY A 93 17.41 -11.02 13.77
N ARG A 94 16.99 -10.87 12.51
CA ARG A 94 17.80 -11.03 11.30
C ARG A 94 17.54 -9.88 10.32
N ILE A 95 18.64 -9.34 9.76
CA ILE A 95 18.61 -8.31 8.71
C ILE A 95 19.62 -8.68 7.62
N PRO A 96 19.61 -8.04 6.44
CA PRO A 96 20.62 -8.31 5.41
C PRO A 96 22.05 -8.14 5.92
N ASP A 97 22.96 -8.91 5.38
CA ASP A 97 24.39 -8.82 5.72
C ASP A 97 25.09 -7.73 4.95
N VAL A 98 24.61 -7.45 3.74
CA VAL A 98 25.11 -6.39 2.86
C VAL A 98 23.98 -5.83 1.99
N VAL A 99 24.06 -4.55 1.67
CA VAL A 99 23.18 -3.88 0.71
C VAL A 99 23.98 -3.55 -0.54
N ILE A 100 23.44 -3.92 -1.69
CA ILE A 100 24.07 -3.69 -3.00
C ILE A 100 23.18 -2.77 -3.83
N TYR A 101 23.81 -1.77 -4.45
CA TYR A 101 23.16 -0.76 -5.29
C TYR A 101 23.61 -0.90 -6.76
N PRO A 102 23.00 -1.79 -7.56
CA PRO A 102 23.33 -1.88 -8.98
C PRO A 102 22.90 -0.61 -9.73
N GLU A 103 23.66 -0.25 -10.76
CA GLU A 103 23.42 0.90 -11.62
C GLU A 103 23.21 0.49 -13.09
N ALA A 104 23.37 -0.81 -13.39
CA ALA A 104 23.18 -1.38 -14.72
C ALA A 104 22.66 -2.83 -14.62
N GLU A 105 21.90 -3.25 -15.62
CA GLU A 105 21.37 -4.62 -15.71
C GLU A 105 22.48 -5.68 -15.70
N SER A 106 23.61 -5.41 -16.35
CA SER A 106 24.76 -6.32 -16.34
C SER A 106 25.31 -6.56 -14.93
N GLN A 107 25.27 -5.57 -14.05
CA GLN A 107 25.67 -5.75 -12.65
C GLN A 107 24.67 -6.63 -11.89
N VAL A 108 23.38 -6.52 -12.19
CA VAL A 108 22.34 -7.40 -11.59
C VAL A 108 22.57 -8.84 -12.05
N THR A 109 22.82 -9.07 -13.33
CA THR A 109 23.09 -10.42 -13.87
C THR A 109 24.37 -11.01 -13.25
N SER A 110 25.45 -10.23 -13.19
CA SER A 110 26.71 -10.67 -12.53
C SER A 110 26.51 -10.99 -11.07
N LEU A 111 25.71 -10.19 -10.34
CA LEU A 111 25.39 -10.44 -8.94
C LEU A 111 24.65 -11.77 -8.75
N ILE A 112 23.69 -12.09 -9.62
CA ILE A 112 22.94 -13.36 -9.57
C ILE A 112 23.90 -14.55 -9.77
N GLU A 113 24.80 -14.48 -10.76
CA GLU A 113 25.76 -15.56 -11.01
C GLU A 113 26.72 -15.76 -9.79
N VAL A 114 27.21 -14.67 -9.23
CA VAL A 114 28.05 -14.73 -8.02
C VAL A 114 27.27 -15.26 -6.82
N ALA A 115 26.03 -14.84 -6.63
CA ALA A 115 25.16 -15.36 -5.55
C ALA A 115 24.90 -16.86 -5.70
N LYS A 116 24.67 -17.35 -6.93
CA LYS A 116 24.54 -18.78 -7.21
C LYS A 116 25.82 -19.55 -6.86
N ALA A 117 26.99 -19.02 -7.25
CA ALA A 117 28.27 -19.66 -7.01
C ALA A 117 28.62 -19.79 -5.52
N HIS A 118 28.25 -18.79 -4.72
CA HIS A 118 28.57 -18.71 -3.30
C HIS A 118 27.39 -19.08 -2.37
N ASN A 119 26.29 -19.61 -2.91
CA ASN A 119 25.09 -19.98 -2.14
C ASN A 119 24.56 -18.82 -1.27
N VAL A 120 24.32 -17.67 -1.89
CA VAL A 120 23.87 -16.43 -1.25
C VAL A 120 22.40 -16.16 -1.59
N THR A 121 21.66 -15.59 -0.66
CA THR A 121 20.25 -15.20 -0.86
C THR A 121 20.14 -13.73 -1.24
N LEU A 122 19.40 -13.43 -2.30
CA LEU A 122 19.10 -12.08 -2.78
C LEU A 122 17.66 -11.71 -2.44
N ILE A 123 17.47 -10.55 -1.83
CA ILE A 123 16.16 -9.94 -1.59
C ILE A 123 16.08 -8.65 -2.41
N PRO A 124 15.30 -8.62 -3.51
CA PRO A 124 15.11 -7.39 -4.27
C PRO A 124 14.42 -6.33 -3.41
N TYR A 125 14.97 -5.11 -3.43
CA TYR A 125 14.46 -3.99 -2.65
C TYR A 125 14.14 -2.80 -3.57
N GLY A 126 12.94 -2.24 -3.41
CA GLY A 126 12.53 -1.02 -4.10
C GLY A 126 12.47 0.16 -3.12
N GLY A 127 11.27 0.52 -2.69
CA GLY A 127 11.04 1.63 -1.74
C GLY A 127 10.88 1.23 -0.27
N GLY A 128 10.94 -0.04 0.06
CA GLY A 128 10.77 -0.52 1.43
C GLY A 128 9.34 -0.42 1.97
N THR A 129 8.34 -0.20 1.14
CA THR A 129 6.95 0.10 1.53
C THR A 129 6.05 -1.14 1.68
N ASN A 130 6.63 -2.32 1.64
CA ASN A 130 5.92 -3.59 1.78
C ASN A 130 5.24 -3.72 3.16
N VAL A 131 4.03 -4.34 3.18
CA VAL A 131 3.22 -4.55 4.38
C VAL A 131 2.81 -6.04 4.55
N THR A 132 3.69 -6.96 4.13
CA THR A 132 3.45 -8.41 4.17
C THR A 132 4.67 -9.21 4.64
N ASP A 133 5.64 -8.57 5.31
CA ASP A 133 6.93 -9.15 5.71
C ASP A 133 7.76 -9.71 4.53
N ALA A 134 7.51 -9.27 3.30
CA ALA A 134 8.24 -9.79 2.14
C ALA A 134 9.73 -9.43 2.16
N LEU A 135 10.09 -8.29 2.79
CA LEU A 135 11.48 -7.84 2.95
C LEU A 135 12.15 -8.35 4.24
N ARG A 136 11.36 -8.80 5.20
CA ARG A 136 11.89 -9.34 6.46
C ARG A 136 12.72 -10.58 6.19
N CYS A 137 13.91 -10.65 6.77
CA CYS A 137 14.76 -11.83 6.70
C CYS A 137 14.24 -12.93 7.63
N ASP A 138 14.21 -14.18 7.17
CA ASP A 138 13.91 -15.33 8.03
C ASP A 138 15.07 -15.54 9.01
N GLU A 139 14.79 -15.62 10.29
CA GLU A 139 15.80 -15.81 11.34
C GLU A 139 16.53 -17.15 11.23
N ARG A 140 15.94 -18.12 10.53
CA ARG A 140 16.52 -19.43 10.26
C ARG A 140 17.45 -19.46 9.05
N GLU A 141 17.47 -18.37 8.24
CA GLU A 141 18.35 -18.28 7.07
C GLU A 141 19.82 -18.14 7.49
N GLN A 142 20.62 -19.15 7.19
CA GLN A 142 22.03 -19.21 7.55
C GLN A 142 22.98 -18.69 6.47
N ARG A 143 22.47 -18.54 5.24
CA ARG A 143 23.27 -18.00 4.14
C ARG A 143 23.49 -16.50 4.32
N THR A 144 24.51 -15.97 3.65
CA THR A 144 24.64 -14.51 3.47
C THR A 144 23.39 -13.99 2.78
N ILE A 145 22.76 -12.96 3.34
CA ILE A 145 21.59 -12.29 2.79
C ILE A 145 21.99 -10.94 2.21
N VAL A 146 21.71 -10.74 0.94
CA VAL A 146 21.95 -9.49 0.22
C VAL A 146 20.62 -8.79 -0.05
N SER A 147 20.47 -7.55 0.40
CA SER A 147 19.42 -6.67 -0.10
C SER A 147 19.90 -5.98 -1.38
N VAL A 148 19.17 -6.14 -2.47
CA VAL A 148 19.49 -5.57 -3.78
C VAL A 148 18.65 -4.33 -4.01
N ASP A 149 19.18 -3.17 -3.68
CA ASP A 149 18.47 -1.89 -3.80
C ASP A 149 18.51 -1.36 -5.24
N MET A 150 17.39 -1.45 -5.91
CA MET A 150 17.26 -1.09 -7.32
C MET A 150 17.16 0.43 -7.57
N ARG A 151 17.08 1.27 -6.54
CA ARG A 151 16.78 2.72 -6.70
C ARG A 151 17.83 3.53 -7.45
N ARG A 152 19.02 2.97 -7.74
CA ARG A 152 20.00 3.60 -8.65
C ARG A 152 19.76 3.27 -10.11
N MET A 153 18.95 2.26 -10.42
CA MET A 153 18.42 2.00 -11.76
C MET A 153 17.06 2.70 -11.88
N ASN A 154 17.07 4.00 -12.14
CA ASN A 154 15.89 4.88 -12.01
C ASN A 154 15.63 5.78 -13.22
N ARG A 155 16.23 5.48 -14.35
CA ARG A 155 16.11 6.28 -15.57
C ARG A 155 14.81 5.98 -16.31
N ILE A 156 14.27 7.00 -16.99
CA ILE A 156 13.34 6.80 -18.10
C ILE A 156 14.22 6.58 -19.34
N LEU A 157 14.19 5.37 -19.89
CA LEU A 157 15.06 4.96 -20.98
C LEU A 157 14.65 5.60 -22.31
N TRP A 158 13.34 5.65 -22.57
CA TRP A 158 12.74 6.35 -23.69
C TRP A 158 11.25 6.64 -23.44
N ILE A 159 10.72 7.63 -24.18
CA ILE A 159 9.29 7.99 -24.21
C ILE A 159 8.87 8.04 -25.67
N ASP A 160 7.91 7.21 -26.03
CA ASP A 160 7.26 7.20 -27.34
C ASP A 160 5.86 7.83 -27.19
N ARG A 161 5.74 9.09 -27.62
CA ARG A 161 4.47 9.83 -27.53
C ARG A 161 3.49 9.47 -28.64
N GLU A 162 3.97 8.92 -29.73
CA GLU A 162 3.13 8.49 -30.85
C GLU A 162 2.37 7.23 -30.50
N ASN A 163 3.06 6.26 -29.90
CA ASN A 163 2.48 5.00 -29.45
C ASN A 163 2.04 5.01 -27.98
N MET A 164 2.21 6.15 -27.28
CA MET A 164 1.83 6.34 -25.87
C MET A 164 2.44 5.29 -24.93
N MET A 165 3.74 5.08 -25.07
CA MET A 165 4.53 4.13 -24.28
C MET A 165 5.79 4.79 -23.70
N ALA A 166 6.32 4.23 -22.63
CA ALA A 166 7.63 4.59 -22.09
C ALA A 166 8.33 3.36 -21.51
N ALA A 167 9.65 3.27 -21.69
CA ALA A 167 10.48 2.29 -20.99
C ALA A 167 11.13 2.95 -19.77
N ILE A 168 11.02 2.31 -18.63
CA ILE A 168 11.44 2.87 -17.35
C ILE A 168 12.17 1.79 -16.55
N GLU A 169 13.30 2.14 -15.95
CA GLU A 169 14.02 1.25 -15.04
C GLU A 169 13.22 0.98 -13.76
N ALA A 170 13.32 -0.24 -13.26
CA ALA A 170 12.47 -0.75 -12.17
C ALA A 170 12.65 -0.05 -10.82
N GLY A 171 13.82 0.55 -10.59
CA GLY A 171 14.10 1.32 -9.38
C GLY A 171 13.57 2.77 -9.39
N ALA A 172 12.95 3.20 -10.48
CA ALA A 172 12.37 4.54 -10.56
C ALA A 172 11.21 4.69 -9.57
N VAL A 173 11.30 5.71 -8.70
CA VAL A 173 10.28 6.02 -7.69
C VAL A 173 9.10 6.74 -8.33
N GLY A 174 7.88 6.40 -7.94
CA GLY A 174 6.66 6.87 -8.56
C GLY A 174 6.55 8.39 -8.71
N ARG A 175 6.89 9.16 -7.68
CA ARG A 175 6.88 10.63 -7.76
C ARG A 175 7.84 11.17 -8.81
N HIS A 176 9.01 10.52 -9.01
CA HIS A 176 9.99 10.91 -10.02
C HIS A 176 9.49 10.55 -11.42
N ILE A 177 8.91 9.35 -11.59
CA ILE A 177 8.26 8.94 -12.84
C ILE A 177 7.22 9.98 -13.26
N MET A 178 6.31 10.35 -12.34
CA MET A 178 5.27 11.34 -12.64
C MET A 178 5.83 12.73 -12.95
N ALA A 179 6.83 13.17 -12.20
CA ALA A 179 7.45 14.48 -12.40
C ALA A 179 8.17 14.55 -13.76
N GLU A 180 8.88 13.47 -14.16
CA GLU A 180 9.60 13.43 -15.40
C GLU A 180 8.66 13.33 -16.62
N LEU A 181 7.69 12.41 -16.58
CA LEU A 181 6.70 12.26 -17.64
C LEU A 181 5.90 13.56 -17.88
N ARG A 182 5.59 14.30 -16.80
CA ARG A 182 4.88 15.59 -16.89
C ARG A 182 5.65 16.62 -17.74
N LYS A 183 6.97 16.64 -17.71
CA LYS A 183 7.78 17.54 -18.56
C LYS A 183 7.55 17.29 -20.05
N HIS A 184 7.17 16.06 -20.40
CA HIS A 184 6.86 15.63 -21.75
C HIS A 184 5.36 15.69 -22.11
N GLY A 185 4.53 16.29 -21.24
CA GLY A 185 3.09 16.44 -21.45
C GLY A 185 2.29 15.14 -21.29
N VAL A 186 2.86 14.14 -20.60
CA VAL A 186 2.24 12.82 -20.39
C VAL A 186 2.29 12.39 -18.94
N THR A 187 1.54 11.35 -18.59
CA THR A 187 1.50 10.72 -17.27
C THR A 187 1.28 9.22 -17.37
N MET A 188 1.76 8.45 -16.41
CA MET A 188 1.39 7.05 -16.23
C MET A 188 0.06 6.92 -15.44
N GLY A 189 -0.28 7.90 -14.61
CA GLY A 189 -1.51 7.92 -13.82
C GLY A 189 -1.57 6.94 -12.65
N HIS A 190 -0.55 6.11 -12.44
CA HIS A 190 -0.50 5.12 -11.36
C HIS A 190 -0.04 5.78 -10.05
N GLU A 191 -0.95 5.93 -9.09
CA GLU A 191 -0.69 6.56 -7.80
C GLU A 191 -1.07 5.64 -6.64
N PRO A 192 -0.24 4.67 -6.25
CA PRO A 192 -0.44 3.95 -4.98
C PRO A 192 -0.23 4.89 -3.79
N ASP A 193 -0.75 4.52 -2.63
CA ASP A 193 -0.65 5.32 -1.39
C ASP A 193 0.81 5.65 -1.02
N SER A 194 1.74 4.77 -1.39
CA SER A 194 3.19 4.88 -1.15
C SER A 194 3.99 5.51 -2.31
N VAL A 195 3.35 6.18 -3.26
CA VAL A 195 3.97 6.71 -4.51
C VAL A 195 5.24 7.55 -4.30
N GLU A 196 5.41 8.14 -3.12
CA GLU A 196 6.62 8.90 -2.78
C GLU A 196 7.89 8.06 -2.65
N PHE A 197 7.75 6.78 -2.32
CA PHE A 197 8.86 5.87 -2.01
C PHE A 197 8.86 4.62 -2.88
N SER A 198 7.66 4.09 -3.19
CA SER A 198 7.52 2.86 -3.96
C SER A 198 8.02 3.02 -5.40
N THR A 199 8.57 1.94 -5.94
CA THR A 199 9.22 1.90 -7.24
C THR A 199 8.41 1.10 -8.25
N LEU A 200 8.65 1.31 -9.55
CA LEU A 200 7.99 0.58 -10.63
C LEU A 200 8.14 -0.94 -10.47
N GLY A 201 9.35 -1.43 -10.20
CA GLY A 201 9.60 -2.86 -9.99
C GLY A 201 8.84 -3.41 -8.78
N GLY A 202 8.76 -2.63 -7.68
CA GLY A 202 7.97 -2.96 -6.51
C GLY A 202 6.48 -3.05 -6.83
N TRP A 203 5.92 -2.15 -7.63
CA TRP A 203 4.53 -2.18 -8.07
C TRP A 203 4.20 -3.45 -8.85
N ILE A 204 5.07 -3.83 -9.80
CA ILE A 204 4.91 -5.05 -10.58
C ILE A 204 5.00 -6.28 -9.66
N ALA A 205 6.04 -6.34 -8.82
CA ALA A 205 6.29 -7.47 -7.94
C ALA A 205 5.17 -7.69 -6.89
N THR A 206 4.40 -6.66 -6.54
CA THR A 206 3.26 -6.78 -5.60
C THR A 206 1.90 -6.75 -6.29
N ASN A 207 1.85 -6.64 -7.62
CA ASN A 207 0.60 -6.44 -8.38
C ASN A 207 -0.20 -5.25 -7.81
N ALA A 208 0.46 -4.11 -7.69
CA ALA A 208 -0.04 -2.94 -6.99
C ALA A 208 -1.25 -2.29 -7.68
N SER A 209 -2.10 -1.67 -6.89
CA SER A 209 -3.21 -0.86 -7.38
C SER A 209 -3.06 0.60 -6.97
N GLY A 210 -3.43 1.51 -7.88
CA GLY A 210 -3.36 2.94 -7.68
C GLY A 210 -4.69 3.57 -7.32
N MET A 211 -4.65 4.72 -6.64
CA MET A 211 -5.84 5.48 -6.24
C MET A 211 -6.70 5.94 -7.41
N LYS A 212 -6.11 6.09 -8.61
CA LYS A 212 -6.76 6.55 -9.84
C LYS A 212 -7.05 5.42 -10.83
N LYS A 213 -7.14 4.18 -10.34
CA LYS A 213 -7.29 2.99 -11.20
C LYS A 213 -8.54 3.04 -12.08
N ASN A 214 -9.59 3.74 -11.68
CA ASN A 214 -10.82 3.82 -12.49
C ASN A 214 -10.57 4.49 -13.86
N ARG A 215 -9.58 5.38 -13.94
CA ARG A 215 -9.18 6.04 -15.19
C ARG A 215 -8.04 5.32 -15.89
N TYR A 216 -7.01 4.92 -15.14
CA TYR A 216 -5.75 4.48 -15.74
C TYR A 216 -5.53 2.96 -15.68
N GLY A 217 -6.28 2.25 -14.87
CA GLY A 217 -6.09 0.82 -14.62
C GLY A 217 -5.16 0.54 -13.42
N ASN A 218 -5.01 -0.73 -13.11
CA ASN A 218 -4.02 -1.25 -12.18
C ASN A 218 -2.69 -1.46 -12.88
N ILE A 219 -1.65 -1.87 -12.14
CA ILE A 219 -0.32 -2.05 -12.73
C ILE A 219 -0.29 -3.09 -13.84
N GLU A 220 -1.07 -4.17 -13.73
CA GLU A 220 -1.20 -5.22 -14.74
C GLU A 220 -1.87 -4.75 -16.04
N ASP A 221 -2.64 -3.66 -15.97
CA ASP A 221 -3.26 -3.02 -17.14
C ASP A 221 -2.31 -2.04 -17.82
N LEU A 222 -1.38 -1.50 -17.06
CA LEU A 222 -0.43 -0.45 -17.50
C LEU A 222 0.85 -1.01 -18.09
N VAL A 223 1.34 -2.13 -17.58
CA VAL A 223 2.60 -2.72 -18.01
C VAL A 223 2.41 -3.52 -19.29
N LEU A 224 3.11 -3.12 -20.34
CA LEU A 224 3.10 -3.79 -21.65
C LEU A 224 4.15 -4.89 -21.71
N ASP A 225 5.30 -4.67 -21.08
CA ASP A 225 6.40 -5.62 -21.03
C ASP A 225 7.27 -5.44 -19.79
N VAL A 226 7.99 -6.51 -19.40
CA VAL A 226 8.94 -6.49 -18.28
C VAL A 226 10.26 -7.14 -18.70
N THR A 227 11.37 -6.59 -18.21
CA THR A 227 12.69 -7.21 -18.30
C THR A 227 13.08 -7.69 -16.89
N VAL A 228 13.45 -8.96 -16.79
CA VAL A 228 13.77 -9.60 -15.50
C VAL A 228 15.08 -10.37 -15.60
N ALA A 229 15.99 -10.12 -14.66
CA ALA A 229 17.16 -10.97 -14.46
C ALA A 229 16.76 -12.14 -13.54
N THR A 230 16.85 -13.37 -14.05
CA THR A 230 16.51 -14.60 -13.34
C THR A 230 17.75 -15.46 -13.05
N ALA A 231 17.59 -16.56 -12.32
CA ALA A 231 18.69 -17.48 -12.06
C ALA A 231 19.21 -18.19 -13.34
N ASP A 232 18.39 -18.31 -14.37
CA ASP A 232 18.71 -19.00 -15.62
C ASP A 232 19.01 -18.04 -16.80
N GLY A 233 18.98 -16.72 -16.56
CA GLY A 233 19.24 -15.74 -17.59
C GLY A 233 18.22 -14.60 -17.59
N LYS A 234 18.03 -13.97 -18.76
CA LYS A 234 17.19 -12.79 -18.91
C LYS A 234 15.82 -13.18 -19.49
N LEU A 235 14.76 -12.81 -18.82
CA LEU A 235 13.41 -12.84 -19.36
C LEU A 235 13.11 -11.47 -19.97
N GLU A 236 12.94 -11.41 -21.29
CA GLU A 236 12.56 -10.20 -22.04
C GLU A 236 11.81 -10.57 -23.31
N ARG A 237 11.10 -9.60 -23.86
CA ARG A 237 10.53 -9.70 -25.21
C ARG A 237 11.37 -8.90 -26.19
N THR A 238 11.45 -9.40 -27.41
CA THR A 238 12.22 -8.75 -28.49
C THR A 238 11.38 -7.84 -29.37
N SER A 239 10.04 -7.87 -29.19
CA SER A 239 9.10 -7.05 -29.95
C SER A 239 8.21 -6.21 -29.04
N ALA A 240 7.93 -4.99 -29.44
CA ALA A 240 7.07 -4.05 -28.72
C ALA A 240 5.66 -3.99 -29.32
N SER A 241 5.04 -5.13 -29.59
CA SER A 241 3.68 -5.15 -30.15
C SER A 241 2.62 -4.91 -29.06
N PRO A 242 1.49 -4.24 -29.39
CA PRO A 242 0.43 -3.95 -28.43
C PRO A 242 -0.20 -5.21 -27.84
N ARG A 243 -0.22 -6.32 -28.58
CA ARG A 243 -0.76 -7.60 -28.18
C ARG A 243 -0.16 -8.74 -29.02
N GLU A 244 0.19 -9.81 -28.33
CA GLU A 244 0.67 -11.04 -28.96
C GLU A 244 -0.11 -12.26 -28.45
N SER A 245 -0.21 -13.29 -29.30
CA SER A 245 -0.83 -14.58 -28.96
C SER A 245 0.18 -15.71 -29.26
N VAL A 246 1.24 -15.76 -28.46
CA VAL A 246 2.41 -16.64 -28.67
C VAL A 246 2.65 -17.59 -27.49
N GLY A 247 1.59 -18.14 -26.93
CA GLY A 247 1.64 -19.07 -25.79
C GLY A 247 1.41 -18.40 -24.44
N LEU A 248 2.06 -18.91 -23.40
CA LEU A 248 1.92 -18.38 -22.05
C LEU A 248 2.53 -16.98 -21.95
N ASP A 249 1.80 -16.06 -21.35
CA ASP A 249 2.28 -14.70 -21.07
C ASP A 249 3.19 -14.71 -19.84
N LEU A 250 4.51 -14.84 -20.05
CA LEU A 250 5.50 -14.92 -18.99
C LEU A 250 5.59 -13.65 -18.13
N ARG A 251 5.16 -12.47 -18.66
CA ARG A 251 5.04 -11.25 -17.84
C ARG A 251 4.15 -11.47 -16.64
N ARG A 252 3.07 -12.25 -16.82
CA ARG A 252 2.08 -12.52 -15.78
C ARG A 252 2.66 -13.20 -14.56
N LEU A 253 3.78 -13.90 -14.69
CA LEU A 253 4.50 -14.52 -13.58
C LEU A 253 5.13 -13.48 -12.65
N MET A 254 5.42 -12.28 -13.16
CA MET A 254 6.06 -11.23 -12.39
C MET A 254 5.08 -10.43 -11.53
N PHE A 255 3.80 -10.36 -11.94
CA PHE A 255 2.78 -9.68 -11.14
C PHE A 255 2.46 -10.47 -9.86
N GLY A 256 2.80 -9.88 -8.73
CA GLY A 256 2.65 -10.54 -7.43
C GLY A 256 3.72 -11.58 -7.13
N SER A 257 4.86 -11.59 -7.84
CA SER A 257 6.00 -12.49 -7.59
C SER A 257 6.72 -12.19 -6.26
N GLU A 258 6.60 -10.98 -5.74
CA GLU A 258 7.22 -10.54 -4.47
C GLU A 258 8.72 -10.86 -4.39
N GLY A 259 9.42 -10.73 -5.53
CA GLY A 259 10.85 -10.94 -5.65
C GLY A 259 11.31 -12.39 -5.58
N THR A 260 10.41 -13.37 -5.76
CA THR A 260 10.75 -14.81 -5.64
C THR A 260 11.26 -15.46 -6.93
N LEU A 261 11.06 -14.83 -8.09
CA LEU A 261 11.36 -15.42 -9.40
C LEU A 261 12.50 -14.71 -10.14
N GLY A 262 13.03 -13.62 -9.59
CA GLY A 262 14.09 -12.82 -10.19
C GLY A 262 14.00 -11.35 -9.79
N ILE A 263 14.86 -10.53 -10.39
CA ILE A 263 14.95 -9.09 -10.17
C ILE A 263 14.46 -8.37 -11.42
N ILE A 264 13.36 -7.61 -11.29
CA ILE A 264 12.85 -6.77 -12.38
C ILE A 264 13.83 -5.62 -12.59
N THR A 265 14.32 -5.44 -13.81
CA THR A 265 15.31 -4.41 -14.15
C THR A 265 14.69 -3.23 -14.87
N SER A 266 13.68 -3.47 -15.71
CA SER A 266 12.92 -2.42 -16.41
C SER A 266 11.53 -2.90 -16.83
N ALA A 267 10.68 -1.97 -17.24
CA ALA A 267 9.38 -2.28 -17.84
C ALA A 267 9.00 -1.25 -18.90
N VAL A 268 8.25 -1.70 -19.90
CA VAL A 268 7.54 -0.83 -20.85
C VAL A 268 6.12 -0.62 -20.34
N VAL A 269 5.73 0.63 -20.19
CA VAL A 269 4.45 1.02 -19.60
C VAL A 269 3.63 1.91 -20.53
N LYS A 270 2.31 1.82 -20.42
CA LYS A 270 1.39 2.78 -21.04
C LYS A 270 1.54 4.15 -20.39
N ILE A 271 1.50 5.18 -21.19
CA ILE A 271 1.37 6.57 -20.75
C ILE A 271 0.14 7.20 -21.38
N PHE A 272 -0.31 8.30 -20.81
CA PHE A 272 -1.52 9.00 -21.21
C PHE A 272 -1.22 10.50 -21.35
N PRO A 273 -1.94 11.25 -22.18
CA PRO A 273 -1.87 12.71 -22.15
C PRO A 273 -2.15 13.23 -20.74
N LEU A 274 -1.47 14.32 -20.35
CA LEU A 274 -1.81 14.99 -19.10
C LEU A 274 -3.27 15.44 -19.15
N PRO A 275 -4.05 15.24 -18.05
CA PRO A 275 -5.41 15.74 -17.99
C PRO A 275 -5.44 17.27 -18.08
N GLU A 276 -6.32 17.82 -18.90
CA GLU A 276 -6.54 19.27 -18.99
C GLU A 276 -7.04 19.83 -17.67
N VAL A 277 -7.84 19.03 -16.95
CA VAL A 277 -8.50 19.42 -15.72
C VAL A 277 -8.36 18.31 -14.69
N GLN A 278 -8.00 18.71 -13.46
CA GLN A 278 -8.14 17.90 -12.26
C GLN A 278 -9.05 18.65 -11.28
N ARG A 279 -10.12 18.02 -10.84
CA ARG A 279 -11.04 18.57 -9.84
C ARG A 279 -11.25 17.60 -8.69
N TYR A 280 -11.41 18.15 -7.51
CA TYR A 280 -11.81 17.40 -6.33
C TYR A 280 -13.28 17.62 -6.04
N GLY A 281 -13.92 16.63 -5.46
CA GLY A 281 -15.31 16.74 -5.02
C GLY A 281 -15.55 15.89 -3.79
N SER A 282 -16.68 16.11 -3.16
CA SER A 282 -17.15 15.24 -2.08
C SER A 282 -18.68 15.21 -2.02
N VAL A 283 -19.20 14.09 -1.49
CA VAL A 283 -20.62 13.89 -1.22
C VAL A 283 -20.77 13.40 0.21
N LEU A 284 -21.71 13.97 0.95
CA LEU A 284 -22.17 13.41 2.23
C LEU A 284 -23.40 12.55 1.98
N PHE A 285 -23.46 11.40 2.63
CA PHE A 285 -24.62 10.51 2.63
C PHE A 285 -25.16 10.32 4.04
N PRO A 286 -26.47 10.09 4.21
CA PRO A 286 -27.08 9.90 5.52
C PRO A 286 -26.55 8.65 6.25
N THR A 287 -26.21 7.61 5.51
CA THR A 287 -25.69 6.35 6.05
C THR A 287 -24.64 5.74 5.13
N PHE A 288 -23.85 4.80 5.65
CA PHE A 288 -22.87 4.04 4.86
C PHE A 288 -23.56 3.21 3.76
N GLU A 289 -24.71 2.62 4.06
CA GLU A 289 -25.50 1.85 3.09
C GLU A 289 -25.97 2.72 1.91
N ALA A 290 -26.44 3.96 2.16
CA ALA A 290 -26.83 4.89 1.12
C ALA A 290 -25.65 5.25 0.20
N GLY A 291 -24.48 5.53 0.79
CA GLY A 291 -23.25 5.77 0.03
C GLY A 291 -22.79 4.54 -0.74
N PHE A 292 -22.96 3.35 -0.19
CA PHE A 292 -22.61 2.09 -0.84
C PHE A 292 -23.52 1.81 -2.07
N LYS A 293 -24.83 2.00 -1.94
CA LYS A 293 -25.79 1.90 -3.07
C LYS A 293 -25.46 2.91 -4.17
N PHE A 294 -25.08 4.12 -3.80
CA PHE A 294 -24.58 5.11 -4.76
C PHE A 294 -23.35 4.58 -5.52
N MET A 295 -22.35 4.01 -4.85
CA MET A 295 -21.16 3.48 -5.52
C MET A 295 -21.49 2.30 -6.44
N TYR A 296 -22.43 1.46 -6.05
CA TYR A 296 -22.93 0.37 -6.88
C TYR A 296 -23.54 0.87 -8.19
N ASP A 297 -24.45 1.84 -8.11
CA ASP A 297 -25.08 2.43 -9.30
C ASP A 297 -24.05 3.20 -10.16
N LEU A 298 -23.15 3.95 -9.52
CA LEU A 298 -22.08 4.65 -10.23
C LEU A 298 -21.19 3.70 -11.05
N ALA A 299 -20.85 2.54 -10.50
CA ALA A 299 -20.01 1.57 -11.20
C ALA A 299 -20.70 0.92 -12.42
N ARG A 300 -22.03 1.00 -12.52
CA ARG A 300 -22.85 0.37 -13.56
C ARG A 300 -23.41 1.34 -14.58
N GLU A 301 -23.86 2.52 -14.14
CA GLU A 301 -24.61 3.45 -14.94
C GLU A 301 -23.76 4.58 -15.55
N ALA A 302 -22.58 4.82 -15.01
CA ALA A 302 -21.71 5.91 -15.45
C ALA A 302 -20.25 5.48 -15.55
N THR A 303 -19.40 6.37 -16.07
CA THR A 303 -17.95 6.23 -15.99
C THR A 303 -17.49 6.78 -14.64
N PRO A 304 -17.00 5.93 -13.72
CA PRO A 304 -16.51 6.41 -12.43
C PRO A 304 -15.41 7.45 -12.60
N PRO A 305 -15.31 8.45 -11.71
CA PRO A 305 -14.21 9.41 -11.73
C PRO A 305 -12.88 8.68 -11.43
N ALA A 306 -11.76 9.35 -11.67
CA ALA A 306 -10.42 8.75 -11.50
C ALA A 306 -10.27 8.10 -10.12
N SER A 307 -10.81 8.74 -9.06
CA SER A 307 -10.90 8.17 -7.72
C SER A 307 -12.27 8.43 -7.10
N VAL A 308 -12.82 7.41 -6.45
CA VAL A 308 -14.04 7.50 -5.64
C VAL A 308 -13.86 6.63 -4.39
N ARG A 309 -14.05 7.22 -3.20
CA ARG A 309 -13.81 6.57 -1.92
C ARG A 309 -14.90 6.92 -0.93
N LEU A 310 -15.50 5.91 -0.32
CA LEU A 310 -16.52 6.05 0.71
C LEU A 310 -15.95 5.59 2.04
N VAL A 311 -15.97 6.44 3.05
CA VAL A 311 -15.55 6.10 4.42
C VAL A 311 -16.78 5.90 5.31
N ASP A 312 -16.67 5.01 6.32
CA ASP A 312 -17.72 4.88 7.33
C ASP A 312 -17.74 6.07 8.30
N ASN A 313 -18.75 6.12 9.17
CA ASN A 313 -18.93 7.23 10.09
C ASN A 313 -17.74 7.42 11.03
N LEU A 314 -17.19 6.34 11.57
CA LEU A 314 -16.07 6.43 12.53
C LEU A 314 -14.82 6.99 11.83
N GLN A 315 -14.53 6.56 10.62
CA GLN A 315 -13.43 7.12 9.83
C GLN A 315 -13.71 8.56 9.38
N PHE A 316 -14.95 8.91 9.11
CA PHE A 316 -15.34 10.30 8.86
C PHE A 316 -15.06 11.19 10.08
N GLN A 317 -15.41 10.75 11.28
CA GLN A 317 -15.10 11.46 12.52
C GLN A 317 -13.58 11.58 12.76
N PHE A 318 -12.82 10.51 12.49
CA PHE A 318 -11.35 10.54 12.51
C PHE A 318 -10.80 11.66 11.60
N GLY A 319 -11.29 11.77 10.35
CA GLY A 319 -10.92 12.84 9.45
C GLY A 319 -11.29 14.25 9.97
N LEU A 320 -12.39 14.38 10.72
CA LEU A 320 -12.77 15.64 11.37
C LEU A 320 -11.84 15.98 12.55
N ALA A 321 -11.41 14.98 13.31
CA ALA A 321 -10.46 15.16 14.43
C ALA A 321 -9.08 15.64 13.97
N LEU A 322 -8.68 15.29 12.75
CA LEU A 322 -7.43 15.72 12.10
C LEU A 322 -7.50 17.13 11.50
N LYS A 323 -8.60 17.88 11.66
CA LYS A 323 -8.64 19.27 11.20
C LYS A 323 -7.69 20.14 12.01
N PRO A 324 -6.77 20.88 11.34
CA PRO A 324 -5.92 21.85 12.01
C PRO A 324 -6.74 22.94 12.71
N LYS A 325 -6.09 23.63 13.67
CA LYS A 325 -6.67 24.81 14.31
C LYS A 325 -7.02 25.86 13.23
N SER A 326 -8.25 26.35 13.25
CA SER A 326 -8.71 27.39 12.33
C SER A 326 -7.99 28.73 12.61
N SER A 327 -7.66 29.46 11.55
CA SER A 327 -6.93 30.72 11.65
C SER A 327 -7.83 31.97 11.75
N GLY A 328 -9.16 31.83 11.91
CA GLY A 328 -10.01 33.03 12.02
C GLY A 328 -11.52 32.79 12.17
N GLY A 329 -12.20 33.78 12.76
CA GLY A 329 -13.62 33.71 13.14
C GLY A 329 -14.62 33.52 11.98
N LEU A 330 -14.32 34.01 10.77
CA LEU A 330 -15.19 33.83 9.60
C LEU A 330 -15.23 32.37 9.13
N ALA A 331 -14.09 31.66 9.18
CA ALA A 331 -14.02 30.23 8.85
C ALA A 331 -14.79 29.38 9.86
N ASP A 332 -14.75 29.74 11.14
CA ASP A 332 -15.52 29.06 12.19
C ASP A 332 -17.03 29.30 12.05
N LEU A 333 -17.44 30.52 11.69
CA LEU A 333 -18.84 30.84 11.44
C LEU A 333 -19.41 30.06 10.24
N LYS A 334 -18.65 29.98 9.13
CA LYS A 334 -19.00 29.18 7.97
C LYS A 334 -19.12 27.70 8.32
N SER A 335 -18.18 27.15 9.06
CA SER A 335 -18.20 25.75 9.50
C SER A 335 -19.41 25.43 10.40
N LYS A 336 -19.80 26.36 11.28
CA LYS A 336 -21.01 26.21 12.12
C LYS A 336 -22.29 26.26 11.28
N ALA A 337 -22.36 27.16 10.31
CA ALA A 337 -23.51 27.28 9.39
C ALA A 337 -23.66 26.02 8.51
N GLU A 338 -22.55 25.50 7.97
CA GLU A 338 -22.55 24.24 7.21
C GLU A 338 -23.01 23.07 8.09
N LYS A 339 -22.51 22.94 9.30
CA LYS A 339 -22.94 21.90 10.26
C LYS A 339 -24.42 22.02 10.58
N PHE A 340 -24.91 23.21 10.86
CA PHE A 340 -26.34 23.46 11.11
C PHE A 340 -27.19 23.05 9.92
N PHE A 341 -26.81 23.46 8.70
CA PHE A 341 -27.53 23.10 7.48
C PHE A 341 -27.62 21.59 7.29
N VAL A 342 -26.49 20.87 7.42
CA VAL A 342 -26.42 19.41 7.26
C VAL A 342 -27.27 18.68 8.30
N THR A 343 -27.18 19.07 9.56
CA THR A 343 -27.83 18.33 10.66
C THR A 343 -29.27 18.76 10.90
N ARG A 344 -29.60 20.05 10.79
CA ARG A 344 -30.94 20.57 11.12
C ARG A 344 -31.87 20.69 9.90
N ILE A 345 -31.31 21.10 8.75
CA ILE A 345 -32.15 21.31 7.55
C ILE A 345 -32.21 20.01 6.73
N LYS A 346 -31.10 19.32 6.55
CA LYS A 346 -31.06 18.04 5.81
C LYS A 346 -31.34 16.81 6.68
N GLY A 347 -31.37 16.95 8.01
CA GLY A 347 -31.68 15.87 8.95
C GLY A 347 -30.62 14.77 9.04
N PHE A 348 -29.37 15.04 8.66
CA PHE A 348 -28.31 14.02 8.75
C PHE A 348 -27.89 13.84 10.19
N GLU A 349 -27.92 12.59 10.65
CA GLU A 349 -27.46 12.22 11.98
C GLU A 349 -25.93 12.20 12.04
N PRO A 350 -25.28 12.98 12.94
CA PRO A 350 -23.81 13.08 13.00
C PRO A 350 -23.08 11.75 13.18
N PHE A 351 -23.73 10.80 13.87
CA PHE A 351 -23.16 9.48 14.16
C PHE A 351 -23.53 8.39 13.13
N LYS A 352 -24.23 8.75 12.06
CA LYS A 352 -24.56 7.82 10.95
C LYS A 352 -24.06 8.32 9.61
N MET A 353 -23.99 9.65 9.41
CA MET A 353 -23.58 10.24 8.14
C MET A 353 -22.14 9.87 7.78
N VAL A 354 -21.90 9.79 6.48
CA VAL A 354 -20.61 9.36 5.91
C VAL A 354 -20.20 10.29 4.78
N ALA A 355 -18.90 10.23 4.41
CA ALA A 355 -18.36 11.03 3.32
C ALA A 355 -17.83 10.15 2.19
N CYS A 356 -18.09 10.59 0.96
CA CYS A 356 -17.46 10.10 -0.24
C CYS A 356 -16.54 11.18 -0.81
N THR A 357 -15.28 10.85 -1.09
CA THR A 357 -14.30 11.76 -1.71
C THR A 357 -14.04 11.37 -3.17
N LEU A 358 -13.83 12.37 -4.02
CA LEU A 358 -13.83 12.24 -5.46
C LEU A 358 -12.63 12.98 -6.07
N VAL A 359 -12.04 12.36 -7.10
CA VAL A 359 -11.07 13.02 -7.99
C VAL A 359 -11.52 12.81 -9.43
N PHE A 360 -11.73 13.90 -10.14
CA PHE A 360 -12.05 13.93 -11.55
C PHE A 360 -10.81 14.36 -12.33
N GLU A 361 -10.48 13.65 -13.40
CA GLU A 361 -9.39 13.98 -14.32
C GLU A 361 -9.81 13.70 -15.75
N GLY A 362 -9.40 14.57 -16.68
CA GLY A 362 -9.65 14.41 -18.10
C GLY A 362 -9.72 15.73 -18.85
N THR A 363 -10.34 15.70 -20.03
CA THR A 363 -10.76 16.91 -20.74
C THR A 363 -11.86 17.65 -19.98
N ARG A 364 -12.06 18.93 -20.24
CA ARG A 364 -13.13 19.72 -19.60
C ARG A 364 -14.51 19.10 -19.83
N GLY A 365 -14.77 18.58 -21.03
CA GLY A 365 -16.03 17.95 -21.39
C GLY A 365 -16.27 16.64 -20.62
N GLU A 366 -15.25 15.78 -20.54
CA GLU A 366 -15.31 14.52 -19.76
C GLU A 366 -15.62 14.79 -18.29
N VAL A 367 -14.85 15.69 -17.66
CA VAL A 367 -15.01 16.00 -16.23
C VAL A 367 -16.38 16.60 -15.94
N THR A 368 -16.88 17.52 -16.79
CA THR A 368 -18.21 18.12 -16.60
C THR A 368 -19.31 17.06 -16.69
N ARG A 369 -19.22 16.13 -17.63
CA ARG A 369 -20.19 15.03 -17.78
C ARG A 369 -20.12 14.07 -16.57
N GLN A 370 -18.91 13.66 -16.18
CA GLN A 370 -18.72 12.80 -15.01
C GLN A 370 -19.28 13.43 -13.73
N GLU A 371 -19.05 14.72 -13.50
CA GLU A 371 -19.60 15.44 -12.35
C GLU A 371 -21.14 15.45 -12.39
N SER A 372 -21.74 15.76 -13.55
CA SER A 372 -23.20 15.78 -13.71
C SER A 372 -23.83 14.42 -13.41
N ASP A 373 -23.31 13.37 -14.02
CA ASP A 373 -23.84 12.01 -13.84
C ASP A 373 -23.67 11.54 -12.40
N LEU A 374 -22.50 11.74 -11.82
CA LEU A 374 -22.20 11.32 -10.44
C LEU A 374 -23.13 12.01 -9.44
N TYR A 375 -23.28 13.33 -9.53
CA TYR A 375 -24.13 14.04 -8.57
C TYR A 375 -25.62 13.75 -8.78
N ARG A 376 -26.06 13.45 -10.00
CA ARG A 376 -27.42 12.96 -10.29
C ARG A 376 -27.66 11.60 -9.63
N ILE A 377 -26.71 10.67 -9.74
CA ILE A 377 -26.79 9.35 -9.09
C ILE A 377 -26.75 9.51 -7.57
N ALA A 378 -25.86 10.35 -7.03
CA ALA A 378 -25.76 10.60 -5.60
C ALA A 378 -27.06 11.13 -4.99
N ALA A 379 -27.74 12.05 -5.69
CA ALA A 379 -29.01 12.62 -5.24
C ALA A 379 -30.11 11.55 -5.07
N ARG A 380 -30.14 10.51 -5.89
CA ARG A 380 -31.10 9.38 -5.76
C ARG A 380 -30.95 8.63 -4.43
N HIS A 381 -29.74 8.66 -3.86
CA HIS A 381 -29.41 8.01 -2.58
C HIS A 381 -29.34 9.00 -1.41
N GLY A 382 -29.95 10.18 -1.53
CA GLY A 382 -29.93 11.20 -0.50
C GLY A 382 -28.57 11.90 -0.33
N GLY A 383 -27.67 11.74 -1.29
CA GLY A 383 -26.35 12.36 -1.27
C GLY A 383 -26.39 13.87 -1.48
N MET A 384 -25.57 14.60 -0.74
CA MET A 384 -25.44 16.05 -0.79
C MET A 384 -23.99 16.44 -1.15
N LYS A 385 -23.81 17.36 -2.11
CA LYS A 385 -22.50 17.96 -2.40
C LYS A 385 -21.90 18.59 -1.15
N ALA A 386 -20.65 18.26 -0.85
CA ALA A 386 -19.93 18.75 0.33
C ALA A 386 -18.64 19.52 0.00
N GLY A 387 -18.50 19.91 -1.28
CA GLY A 387 -17.44 20.79 -1.77
C GLY A 387 -16.12 20.12 -2.15
N ALA A 388 -15.31 20.86 -2.91
CA ALA A 388 -14.04 20.40 -3.43
C ALA A 388 -12.96 20.28 -2.33
N GLU A 389 -12.96 21.19 -1.37
CA GLU A 389 -11.97 21.24 -0.29
C GLU A 389 -12.00 19.98 0.59
N ASN A 390 -13.19 19.50 0.95
CA ASN A 390 -13.34 18.26 1.70
C ASN A 390 -12.84 17.05 0.88
N GLY A 391 -13.10 17.05 -0.43
CA GLY A 391 -12.59 16.01 -1.34
C GLY A 391 -11.05 16.01 -1.41
N ARG A 392 -10.44 17.19 -1.60
CA ARG A 392 -8.99 17.36 -1.65
C ARG A 392 -8.32 16.88 -0.35
N ARG A 393 -8.84 17.32 0.80
CA ARG A 393 -8.32 16.90 2.11
C ARG A 393 -8.44 15.41 2.35
N GLY A 394 -9.59 14.80 2.02
CA GLY A 394 -9.78 13.37 2.15
C GLY A 394 -8.84 12.55 1.26
N TYR A 395 -8.57 13.05 0.05
CA TYR A 395 -7.60 12.41 -0.85
C TYR A 395 -6.16 12.52 -0.30
N GLN A 396 -5.77 13.71 0.17
CA GLN A 396 -4.43 13.95 0.70
C GLN A 396 -4.16 13.24 2.04
N LEU A 397 -5.20 12.99 2.84
CA LEU A 397 -5.06 12.26 4.10
C LEU A 397 -4.47 10.87 3.90
N THR A 398 -4.70 10.24 2.77
CA THR A 398 -4.18 8.92 2.45
C THR A 398 -2.65 8.86 2.56
N TYR A 399 -1.96 9.87 2.08
CA TYR A 399 -0.49 9.95 2.17
C TYR A 399 0.05 10.16 3.60
N SER A 400 -0.82 10.56 4.54
CA SER A 400 -0.43 10.86 5.91
C SER A 400 -0.68 9.71 6.89
N ILE A 401 -1.37 8.65 6.48
CA ILE A 401 -1.82 7.58 7.38
C ILE A 401 -0.66 6.86 8.08
N ALA A 402 0.39 6.51 7.34
CA ALA A 402 1.57 5.85 7.94
C ALA A 402 2.24 6.72 9.03
N TYR A 403 2.32 8.03 8.80
CA TYR A 403 2.88 8.97 9.79
C TYR A 403 1.98 9.13 11.02
N ILE A 404 0.66 9.09 10.83
CA ILE A 404 -0.31 9.13 11.94
C ILE A 404 -0.19 7.85 12.77
N ARG A 405 -0.07 6.69 12.14
CA ARG A 405 0.19 5.40 12.80
C ARG A 405 1.45 5.47 13.66
N ASP A 406 2.57 5.90 13.08
CA ASP A 406 3.85 5.99 13.80
C ASP A 406 3.81 7.02 14.94
N PHE A 407 3.06 8.10 14.79
CA PHE A 407 2.80 9.08 15.85
C PHE A 407 1.97 8.47 16.98
N LEU A 408 0.89 7.76 16.66
CA LEU A 408 0.00 7.13 17.65
C LEU A 408 0.72 6.04 18.47
N MET A 409 1.69 5.37 17.87
CA MET A 409 2.51 4.37 18.57
C MET A 409 3.26 4.96 19.77
N ASN A 410 3.64 6.25 19.72
CA ASN A 410 4.21 6.95 20.88
C ASN A 410 3.23 7.10 22.05
N TYR A 411 1.94 6.96 21.82
CA TYR A 411 0.88 7.07 22.82
C TYR A 411 0.25 5.72 23.16
N TYR A 412 1.04 4.64 23.02
CA TYR A 412 0.61 3.25 23.26
C TYR A 412 -0.55 2.79 22.37
N ILE A 413 -0.64 3.29 21.14
CA ILE A 413 -1.64 2.82 20.19
C ILE A 413 -0.93 2.08 19.06
N ILE A 414 -1.31 0.82 18.88
CA ILE A 414 -0.91 -0.01 17.77
C ILE A 414 -2.04 -0.03 16.76
N ALA A 415 -1.74 0.22 15.49
CA ALA A 415 -2.75 0.28 14.44
C ALA A 415 -2.14 0.01 13.07
N GLU A 416 -2.90 -0.62 12.19
CA GLU A 416 -2.54 -0.85 10.80
C GLU A 416 -3.80 -0.93 9.93
N SER A 417 -3.60 -0.95 8.61
CA SER A 417 -4.64 -1.20 7.64
C SER A 417 -4.45 -2.53 6.94
N PHE A 418 -5.54 -3.19 6.64
CA PHE A 418 -5.59 -4.36 5.77
C PHE A 418 -6.76 -4.25 4.80
N GLU A 419 -6.70 -4.97 3.70
CA GLU A 419 -7.64 -4.82 2.61
C GLU A 419 -8.10 -6.17 2.02
N THR A 420 -9.18 -6.10 1.27
CA THR A 420 -9.74 -7.21 0.53
C THR A 420 -10.51 -6.72 -0.69
N SER A 421 -10.71 -7.57 -1.69
CA SER A 421 -11.75 -7.37 -2.69
C SER A 421 -12.90 -8.34 -2.46
N VAL A 422 -14.13 -7.89 -2.76
CA VAL A 422 -15.33 -8.67 -2.49
C VAL A 422 -16.42 -8.34 -3.51
N PRO A 423 -17.25 -9.33 -3.95
CA PRO A 423 -18.41 -9.06 -4.76
C PRO A 423 -19.39 -8.11 -4.07
N TRP A 424 -20.12 -7.32 -4.86
CA TRP A 424 -21.07 -6.32 -4.35
C TRP A 424 -22.08 -6.89 -3.36
N THR A 425 -22.58 -8.09 -3.62
CA THR A 425 -23.61 -8.74 -2.80
C THR A 425 -23.16 -9.10 -1.39
N SER A 426 -21.87 -9.30 -1.19
CA SER A 426 -21.30 -9.69 0.12
C SER A 426 -20.65 -8.54 0.87
N ALA A 427 -20.41 -7.39 0.21
CA ALA A 427 -19.53 -6.35 0.73
C ALA A 427 -20.01 -5.68 2.01
N LEU A 428 -21.31 -5.36 2.13
CA LEU A 428 -21.86 -4.76 3.37
C LEU A 428 -21.79 -5.75 4.53
N ALA A 429 -22.23 -6.99 4.30
CA ALA A 429 -22.17 -8.05 5.30
C ALA A 429 -20.73 -8.33 5.76
N LEU A 430 -19.77 -8.35 4.82
CA LEU A 430 -18.35 -8.50 5.13
C LEU A 430 -17.85 -7.38 6.04
N CYS A 431 -18.19 -6.12 5.76
CA CYS A 431 -17.80 -4.99 6.61
C CYS A 431 -18.32 -5.15 8.06
N GLU A 432 -19.59 -5.53 8.20
CA GLU A 432 -20.22 -5.73 9.51
C GLU A 432 -19.64 -6.93 10.26
N ASN A 433 -19.46 -8.06 9.57
CA ASN A 433 -18.93 -9.28 10.14
C ASN A 433 -17.51 -9.10 10.67
N VAL A 434 -16.62 -8.48 9.89
CA VAL A 434 -15.24 -8.22 10.30
C VAL A 434 -15.19 -7.29 11.51
N LYS A 435 -15.97 -6.20 11.50
CA LYS A 435 -16.04 -5.27 12.64
C LYS A 435 -16.53 -5.96 13.89
N ARG A 436 -17.63 -6.71 13.79
CA ARG A 436 -18.20 -7.48 14.91
C ARG A 436 -17.19 -8.50 15.42
N ARG A 437 -16.61 -9.31 14.54
CA ARG A 437 -15.64 -10.36 14.90
C ARG A 437 -14.44 -9.82 15.67
N LEU A 438 -13.86 -8.70 15.22
CA LEU A 438 -12.76 -8.04 15.91
C LEU A 438 -13.19 -7.48 17.27
N THR A 439 -14.37 -6.85 17.35
CA THR A 439 -14.87 -6.27 18.59
C THR A 439 -15.16 -7.36 19.64
N ASP A 440 -15.80 -8.45 19.22
CA ASP A 440 -16.12 -9.58 20.09
C ASP A 440 -14.85 -10.28 20.61
N GLU A 441 -13.88 -10.50 19.71
CA GLU A 441 -12.61 -11.12 20.08
C GLU A 441 -11.78 -10.24 21.02
N TYR A 442 -11.78 -8.93 20.77
CA TYR A 442 -11.15 -7.93 21.64
C TYR A 442 -11.73 -7.97 23.06
N ALA A 443 -13.05 -7.99 23.16
CA ALA A 443 -13.76 -8.09 24.45
C ALA A 443 -13.51 -9.44 25.13
N ARG A 444 -13.52 -10.55 24.38
CA ARG A 444 -13.22 -11.91 24.89
C ARG A 444 -11.84 -11.98 25.54
N ARG A 445 -10.85 -11.30 24.97
CA ARG A 445 -9.48 -11.22 25.49
C ARG A 445 -9.32 -10.22 26.63
N ARG A 446 -10.36 -9.48 26.98
CA ARG A 446 -10.35 -8.45 28.03
C ARG A 446 -9.24 -7.40 27.83
N LEU A 447 -9.02 -7.01 26.59
CA LEU A 447 -8.03 -5.98 26.26
C LEU A 447 -8.50 -4.59 26.72
N PRO A 448 -7.57 -3.64 27.00
CA PRO A 448 -7.91 -2.36 27.62
C PRO A 448 -8.70 -1.43 26.69
N GLY A 449 -9.78 -0.84 27.19
CA GLY A 449 -10.61 0.13 26.47
C GLY A 449 -11.41 -0.50 25.34
N LYS A 450 -11.51 0.23 24.20
CA LYS A 450 -12.24 -0.22 23.00
C LYS A 450 -11.32 -0.28 21.77
N PRO A 451 -11.54 -1.23 20.87
CA PRO A 451 -10.82 -1.25 19.60
C PRO A 451 -11.36 -0.17 18.67
N PHE A 452 -10.48 0.39 17.85
CA PHE A 452 -10.85 1.22 16.70
C PHE A 452 -10.93 0.32 15.46
N VAL A 453 -12.13 0.14 14.91
CA VAL A 453 -12.36 -0.69 13.72
C VAL A 453 -13.23 0.07 12.74
N THR A 454 -12.68 0.41 11.57
CA THR A 454 -13.42 1.12 10.51
C THR A 454 -13.35 0.37 9.20
N ALA A 455 -14.28 0.67 8.30
CA ALA A 455 -14.28 0.18 6.93
C ALA A 455 -14.46 1.33 5.94
N ARG A 456 -13.76 1.23 4.80
CA ARG A 456 -13.95 2.15 3.66
C ARG A 456 -13.95 1.40 2.34
N VAL A 457 -14.74 1.86 1.38
CA VAL A 457 -14.63 1.45 -0.02
C VAL A 457 -13.61 2.34 -0.70
N THR A 458 -12.55 1.76 -1.25
CA THR A 458 -11.46 2.53 -1.88
C THR A 458 -11.46 2.45 -3.38
N GLN A 459 -11.99 1.37 -3.94
CA GLN A 459 -12.05 1.17 -5.39
C GLN A 459 -13.31 0.41 -5.78
N VAL A 460 -13.81 0.71 -6.95
CA VAL A 460 -15.02 0.10 -7.51
C VAL A 460 -14.70 -0.65 -8.80
N TYR A 461 -15.35 -1.80 -8.96
CA TYR A 461 -15.35 -2.63 -10.15
C TYR A 461 -16.80 -2.91 -10.55
N ARG A 462 -17.05 -3.33 -11.78
CA ARG A 462 -18.39 -3.79 -12.16
C ARG A 462 -18.84 -4.99 -11.34
N THR A 463 -17.91 -5.84 -10.93
CA THR A 463 -18.17 -7.11 -10.22
C THR A 463 -18.09 -7.00 -8.69
N GLY A 464 -17.50 -5.93 -8.15
CA GLY A 464 -17.30 -5.81 -6.71
C GLY A 464 -16.54 -4.55 -6.32
N VAL A 465 -16.02 -4.55 -5.11
CA VAL A 465 -15.30 -3.42 -4.50
C VAL A 465 -14.03 -3.86 -3.78
N CYS A 466 -13.10 -2.92 -3.61
CA CYS A 466 -12.02 -3.04 -2.63
C CYS A 466 -12.45 -2.38 -1.32
N ILE A 467 -12.39 -3.14 -0.24
CA ILE A 467 -12.63 -2.68 1.13
C ILE A 467 -11.31 -2.60 1.88
N TYR A 468 -11.09 -1.48 2.56
CA TYR A 468 -10.02 -1.29 3.53
C TYR A 468 -10.59 -1.23 4.93
N PHE A 469 -9.91 -1.88 5.85
CA PHE A 469 -10.14 -1.76 7.27
C PHE A 469 -8.98 -0.98 7.91
N TYR A 470 -9.28 -0.11 8.86
CA TYR A 470 -8.32 0.33 9.87
C TYR A 470 -8.69 -0.37 11.17
N PHE A 471 -7.69 -1.01 11.77
CA PHE A 471 -7.81 -1.63 13.07
C PHE A 471 -6.69 -1.14 13.97
N GLY A 472 -7.03 -0.80 15.20
CA GLY A 472 -6.06 -0.38 16.20
C GLY A 472 -6.62 -0.40 17.60
N PHE A 473 -5.72 -0.44 18.59
CA PHE A 473 -6.08 -0.46 19.99
C PHE A 473 -4.96 0.10 20.88
N TYR A 474 -5.33 0.40 22.12
CA TYR A 474 -4.40 0.84 23.16
C TYR A 474 -3.69 -0.36 23.78
N TYR A 475 -2.35 -0.35 23.81
CA TYR A 475 -1.57 -1.53 24.20
C TYR A 475 -0.77 -1.39 25.50
N LYS A 476 -0.87 -0.28 26.23
CA LYS A 476 -0.15 -0.13 27.50
C LYS A 476 -0.53 -1.24 28.47
N GLY A 477 0.47 -1.96 28.97
CA GLY A 477 0.28 -3.10 29.87
C GLY A 477 0.01 -4.44 29.17
N ILE A 478 -0.05 -4.48 27.85
CA ILE A 478 -0.14 -5.72 27.07
C ILE A 478 1.28 -6.22 26.76
N PRO A 479 1.64 -7.44 27.19
CA PRO A 479 2.91 -8.07 26.75
C PRO A 479 2.85 -8.35 25.24
N ASN A 480 3.97 -8.13 24.54
CA ASN A 480 4.12 -8.41 23.09
C ASN A 480 2.93 -7.91 22.26
N PRO A 481 2.57 -6.62 22.31
CA PRO A 481 1.34 -6.12 21.70
C PRO A 481 1.31 -6.30 20.17
N GLN A 482 2.47 -6.40 19.52
CA GLN A 482 2.60 -6.68 18.10
C GLN A 482 2.13 -8.09 17.75
N GLU A 483 2.36 -9.08 18.61
CA GLU A 483 1.88 -10.45 18.42
C GLU A 483 0.37 -10.51 18.60
N VAL A 484 -0.15 -9.84 19.64
CA VAL A 484 -1.60 -9.73 19.87
C VAL A 484 -2.30 -9.06 18.69
N TYR A 485 -1.67 -8.03 18.11
CA TYR A 485 -2.18 -7.37 16.90
C TYR A 485 -2.25 -8.34 15.73
N LEU A 486 -1.17 -9.08 15.46
CA LEU A 486 -1.08 -10.05 14.38
C LEU A 486 -2.13 -11.18 14.51
N GLU A 487 -2.34 -11.68 15.73
CA GLU A 487 -3.38 -12.68 15.98
C GLU A 487 -4.78 -12.14 15.67
N LEU A 488 -5.08 -10.92 16.09
CA LEU A 488 -6.37 -10.27 15.80
C LEU A 488 -6.54 -9.97 14.30
N GLU A 489 -5.48 -9.55 13.61
CA GLU A 489 -5.51 -9.36 12.16
C GLU A 489 -5.76 -10.70 11.42
N ASN A 490 -5.15 -11.79 11.89
CA ASN A 490 -5.39 -13.12 11.31
C ASN A 490 -6.85 -13.57 11.51
N ILE A 491 -7.46 -13.28 12.66
CA ILE A 491 -8.88 -13.53 12.91
C ILE A 491 -9.77 -12.68 11.98
N ALA A 492 -9.39 -11.43 11.73
CA ALA A 492 -10.08 -10.61 10.75
C ALA A 492 -9.97 -11.17 9.32
N ARG A 493 -8.81 -11.71 8.94
CA ARG A 493 -8.62 -12.36 7.63
C ARG A 493 -9.42 -13.64 7.49
N ASP A 494 -9.53 -14.44 8.56
CA ASP A 494 -10.43 -15.60 8.59
C ASP A 494 -11.86 -15.16 8.30
N GLU A 495 -12.33 -14.10 8.94
CA GLU A 495 -13.69 -13.59 8.74
C GLU A 495 -13.88 -13.00 7.33
N ILE A 496 -12.87 -12.32 6.79
CA ILE A 496 -12.88 -11.82 5.39
C ILE A 496 -13.11 -12.99 4.41
N LEU A 497 -12.33 -14.07 4.54
CA LEU A 497 -12.46 -15.22 3.66
C LEU A 497 -13.80 -15.94 3.86
N ASN A 498 -14.29 -16.07 5.08
CA ASN A 498 -15.59 -16.66 5.39
C ASN A 498 -16.76 -15.82 4.84
N SER A 499 -16.58 -14.51 4.75
CA SER A 499 -17.56 -13.57 4.19
C SER A 499 -17.43 -13.37 2.67
N GLY A 500 -16.61 -14.18 1.99
CA GLY A 500 -16.45 -14.18 0.52
C GLY A 500 -15.49 -13.11 -0.02
N GLY A 501 -14.66 -12.52 0.84
CA GLY A 501 -13.59 -11.61 0.44
C GLY A 501 -12.34 -12.34 -0.04
N SER A 502 -11.47 -11.65 -0.76
CA SER A 502 -10.15 -12.14 -1.18
C SER A 502 -9.13 -12.03 -0.03
N LEU A 503 -8.07 -12.82 -0.09
CA LEU A 503 -6.97 -12.74 0.88
C LEU A 503 -6.24 -11.39 0.82
N SER A 504 -6.08 -10.85 -0.37
CA SER A 504 -5.52 -9.52 -0.62
C SER A 504 -6.01 -9.00 -1.96
N HIS A 505 -6.25 -7.70 -2.04
CA HIS A 505 -6.52 -7.01 -3.29
C HIS A 505 -5.21 -6.54 -3.96
N HIS A 506 -4.23 -6.02 -3.19
CA HIS A 506 -2.98 -5.48 -3.74
C HIS A 506 -1.80 -5.41 -2.75
N HIS A 507 -1.98 -5.69 -1.46
CA HIS A 507 -0.84 -5.71 -0.54
C HIS A 507 0.07 -6.92 -0.73
N GLY A 508 -0.45 -8.02 -1.30
CA GLY A 508 0.28 -9.26 -1.54
C GLY A 508 0.16 -10.26 -0.37
N VAL A 509 1.00 -11.27 -0.40
CA VAL A 509 1.01 -12.40 0.53
C VAL A 509 2.22 -12.39 1.46
N GLY A 510 3.42 -12.21 0.91
CA GLY A 510 4.69 -12.23 1.62
C GLY A 510 4.89 -13.47 2.50
N LYS A 511 5.44 -13.26 3.68
CA LYS A 511 5.52 -14.27 4.74
C LYS A 511 4.30 -14.24 5.65
N LEU A 512 3.70 -13.06 5.81
CA LEU A 512 2.62 -12.77 6.75
C LEU A 512 1.35 -13.60 6.46
N ARG A 513 0.99 -13.76 5.18
CA ARG A 513 -0.30 -14.33 4.77
C ARG A 513 -0.20 -15.71 4.13
N ARG A 514 1.02 -16.26 4.01
CA ARG A 514 1.27 -17.55 3.33
C ARG A 514 0.47 -18.73 3.91
N ALA A 515 0.18 -18.70 5.21
CA ALA A 515 -0.61 -19.73 5.88
C ALA A 515 -2.07 -19.83 5.38
N PHE A 516 -2.59 -18.77 4.77
CA PHE A 516 -3.94 -18.74 4.22
C PHE A 516 -4.05 -19.28 2.79
N LEU A 517 -2.93 -19.50 2.09
CA LEU A 517 -2.93 -19.96 0.69
C LEU A 517 -3.72 -21.25 0.46
N PRO A 518 -3.65 -22.28 1.32
CA PRO A 518 -4.46 -23.49 1.14
C PRO A 518 -5.98 -23.28 1.20
N ARG A 519 -6.44 -22.15 1.73
CA ARG A 519 -7.88 -21.82 1.77
C ARG A 519 -8.39 -21.19 0.48
N ILE A 520 -7.50 -20.64 -0.34
CA ILE A 520 -7.86 -19.89 -1.56
C ILE A 520 -7.33 -20.54 -2.84
N MET A 521 -6.46 -21.53 -2.71
CA MET A 521 -5.85 -22.25 -3.83
C MET A 521 -5.98 -23.76 -3.63
N SER A 522 -6.21 -24.49 -4.73
CA SER A 522 -6.15 -25.95 -4.70
C SER A 522 -4.71 -26.45 -4.48
N ASP A 523 -4.56 -27.65 -3.95
CA ASP A 523 -3.25 -28.29 -3.79
C ASP A 523 -2.45 -28.32 -5.10
N THR A 524 -3.14 -28.62 -6.21
CA THR A 524 -2.53 -28.58 -7.55
C THR A 524 -1.97 -27.20 -7.89
N ALA A 525 -2.69 -26.11 -7.61
CA ALA A 525 -2.21 -24.77 -7.88
C ALA A 525 -0.99 -24.41 -7.02
N ILE A 526 -0.97 -24.84 -5.75
CA ILE A 526 0.18 -24.67 -4.85
C ILE A 526 1.38 -25.47 -5.37
N GLN A 527 1.17 -26.71 -5.79
CA GLN A 527 2.23 -27.56 -6.37
C GLN A 527 2.80 -26.95 -7.65
N TRP A 528 1.97 -26.42 -8.54
CA TRP A 528 2.42 -25.75 -9.75
C TRP A 528 3.28 -24.51 -9.44
N LYS A 529 2.86 -23.68 -8.50
CA LYS A 529 3.65 -22.53 -8.05
C LYS A 529 5.03 -22.95 -7.52
N ARG A 530 5.07 -23.99 -6.66
CA ARG A 530 6.33 -24.54 -6.14
C ARG A 530 7.19 -25.15 -7.25
N GLY A 531 6.58 -25.91 -8.16
CA GLY A 531 7.27 -26.48 -9.32
C GLY A 531 7.90 -25.42 -10.22
N LEU A 532 7.16 -24.34 -10.49
CA LEU A 532 7.66 -23.20 -11.26
C LEU A 532 8.87 -22.55 -10.54
N LYS A 533 8.74 -22.24 -9.25
CA LYS A 533 9.85 -21.68 -8.45
C LYS A 533 11.07 -22.59 -8.50
N LYS A 534 10.90 -23.88 -8.24
CA LYS A 534 11.99 -24.87 -8.26
C LYS A 534 12.66 -25.00 -9.64
N SER A 535 11.87 -24.86 -10.72
CA SER A 535 12.41 -24.89 -12.09
C SER A 535 13.24 -23.65 -12.41
N LEU A 536 12.71 -22.46 -12.07
CA LEU A 536 13.36 -21.17 -12.38
C LEU A 536 14.47 -20.78 -11.42
N ASP A 537 14.43 -21.27 -10.19
CA ASP A 537 15.41 -20.93 -9.15
C ASP A 537 15.67 -22.15 -8.25
N PRO A 538 16.34 -23.19 -8.79
CA PRO A 538 16.56 -24.46 -8.07
C PRO A 538 17.45 -24.32 -6.83
N ARG A 539 18.24 -23.25 -6.73
CA ARG A 539 19.10 -22.93 -5.57
C ARG A 539 18.45 -21.99 -4.56
N ASN A 540 17.20 -21.60 -4.81
CA ASN A 540 16.47 -20.65 -3.98
C ASN A 540 17.29 -19.37 -3.67
N VAL A 541 17.77 -18.73 -4.73
CA VAL A 541 18.56 -17.49 -4.65
C VAL A 541 17.68 -16.31 -4.27
N PHE A 542 16.38 -16.30 -4.69
CA PHE A 542 15.52 -15.14 -4.57
C PHE A 542 14.44 -15.26 -3.49
N GLY A 543 14.27 -14.17 -2.73
CA GLY A 543 13.06 -13.89 -1.92
C GLY A 543 12.71 -14.96 -0.91
N ALA A 544 13.72 -15.54 -0.25
CA ALA A 544 13.55 -16.66 0.67
C ALA A 544 12.37 -16.47 1.64
N GLY A 545 11.47 -17.44 1.68
CA GLY A 545 10.33 -17.51 2.58
C GLY A 545 9.04 -16.85 2.08
N ASN A 546 9.07 -16.05 1.02
CA ASN A 546 7.86 -15.39 0.51
C ASN A 546 6.91 -16.40 -0.13
N GLN A 547 5.60 -16.23 0.09
CA GLN A 547 4.51 -17.04 -0.47
C GLN A 547 4.59 -18.55 -0.16
N GLY A 548 5.49 -18.99 0.74
CA GLY A 548 5.67 -20.42 1.04
C GLY A 548 6.15 -21.25 -0.15
N LEU A 549 6.98 -20.65 -1.02
CA LEU A 549 7.52 -21.28 -2.22
C LEU A 549 8.84 -22.03 -1.96
N ASP A 550 9.47 -21.78 -0.84
CA ASP A 550 10.64 -22.53 -0.37
C ASP A 550 10.16 -23.93 0.05
N GLY A 551 10.49 -24.94 -0.68
CA GLY A 551 10.10 -26.32 -0.46
C GLY A 551 11.06 -27.09 0.40
#